data_c5b5e5793fe37003e5b81fec2fcb84e3
#
_entry.id   c5b5e5793fe37003e5b81fec2fcb84e3
#
_cell.length_a   1.000
_cell.length_b   1.000
_cell.length_c   1.000
_cell.angle_alpha   90.00
_cell.angle_beta   90.00
_cell.angle_gamma   90.00
#
_symmetry.space_group_name_H-M   'P 1'
#
loop_
_entity.id
_entity.type
_entity.pdbx_description
1 polymer ?
#
loop_
_entity_poly.entity_id
_entity_poly.type
_entity_poly.pdbx_seq_one_letter_code
_entity_poly.pdbx_strand_id
1 'polypeptide(L)'
;MVKKRAHKKPRRMWILVPEKKPKPTVPEATKQRVMGEATQLIETVIKPQHIEQPPTDNDFNYLVDVYGKWYRCYFYFVAKYNCPSPRAMAPSFEYNYVRLEYVDEDQYNFAYRRYNDQWVETGYERSLAECLNIASSYPP
;
A
#
# COMPACT_ATOMS: atom_id res chain seq x y z
N MET A 1 -17.26 10.32 -48.94
CA MET A 1 -17.15 9.86 -48.51
C MET A 1 -16.96 9.53 -47.76
N VAL A 2 -16.68 9.65 -47.63
CA VAL A 2 -16.46 9.14 -47.01
C VAL A 2 -16.42 8.97 -46.17
N LYS A 3 -16.20 8.96 -45.81
CA LYS A 3 -16.02 8.61 -45.10
C LYS A 3 -15.93 8.31 -44.22
N LYS A 4 -15.72 8.48 -43.87
CA LYS A 4 -15.43 8.14 -43.15
C LYS A 4 -15.66 7.76 -42.28
N ARG A 5 -15.63 7.82 -42.13
CA ARG A 5 -15.74 7.37 -41.45
C ARG A 5 -15.64 7.03 -40.56
N ALA A 6 -15.53 7.18 -40.37
CA ALA A 6 -15.33 6.76 -39.71
C ALA A 6 -15.21 6.65 -38.97
N HIS A 7 -15.04 6.80 -38.66
CA HIS A 7 -14.78 6.59 -37.89
C HIS A 7 -15.20 6.17 -37.08
N LYS A 8 -15.17 6.15 -36.95
CA LYS A 8 -15.63 5.62 -36.27
C LYS A 8 -15.33 5.15 -35.30
N LYS A 9 -15.29 5.17 -34.54
CA LYS A 9 -15.03 4.74 -33.57
C LYS A 9 -15.16 3.66 -33.39
N PRO A 10 -14.65 3.05 -33.19
CA PRO A 10 -14.75 1.85 -33.09
C PRO A 10 -15.39 1.28 -32.17
N ARG A 11 -15.86 0.93 -32.26
CA ARG A 11 -16.48 0.48 -31.48
C ARG A 11 -15.96 -0.37 -30.88
N ARG A 12 -15.31 -0.28 -30.61
CA ARG A 12 -14.72 -0.88 -30.08
C ARG A 12 -15.02 -1.41 -29.12
N MET A 13 -14.97 -1.64 -28.81
CA MET A 13 -15.09 -1.94 -27.88
C MET A 13 -15.75 -2.61 -27.26
N TRP A 14 -15.97 -2.64 -27.38
CA TRP A 14 -16.88 -3.06 -26.69
C TRP A 14 -16.77 -4.37 -26.52
N ILE A 15 -16.74 -4.79 -27.01
CA ILE A 15 -16.92 -6.00 -26.98
C ILE A 15 -15.87 -6.77 -26.56
N LEU A 16 -14.78 -6.41 -26.72
CA LEU A 16 -13.65 -7.23 -26.50
C LEU A 16 -13.06 -7.08 -25.15
N VAL A 17 -13.56 -6.13 -24.38
CA VAL A 17 -13.06 -5.89 -23.03
C VAL A 17 -13.91 -6.65 -22.04
N PRO A 18 -13.37 -7.64 -21.31
CA PRO A 18 -14.16 -8.33 -20.32
C PRO A 18 -14.57 -7.38 -19.20
N GLU A 19 -15.75 -7.62 -18.68
CA GLU A 19 -16.26 -6.84 -17.58
C GLU A 19 -15.37 -7.01 -16.36
N LYS A 20 -15.02 -5.91 -15.71
CA LYS A 20 -14.25 -5.97 -14.49
C LYS A 20 -15.07 -6.62 -13.40
N LYS A 21 -14.52 -7.62 -12.77
CA LYS A 21 -15.16 -8.20 -11.60
C LYS A 21 -15.09 -7.22 -10.46
N PRO A 22 -16.15 -7.09 -9.66
CA PRO A 22 -16.08 -6.25 -8.46
C PRO A 22 -15.05 -6.82 -7.50
N LYS A 23 -14.41 -5.93 -6.74
CA LYS A 23 -13.45 -6.34 -5.71
C LYS A 23 -14.20 -7.08 -4.61
N PRO A 24 -13.59 -8.11 -4.01
CA PRO A 24 -14.25 -8.85 -2.93
C PRO A 24 -14.42 -8.00 -1.69
N THR A 25 -15.46 -8.29 -0.94
CA THR A 25 -15.65 -7.71 0.38
C THR A 25 -14.83 -8.50 1.39
N VAL A 26 -14.03 -7.79 2.18
CA VAL A 26 -13.19 -8.45 3.18
C VAL A 26 -14.04 -8.77 4.41
N PRO A 27 -14.06 -10.04 4.85
CA PRO A 27 -14.78 -10.39 6.08
C PRO A 27 -14.20 -9.64 7.29
N GLU A 28 -15.06 -9.31 8.24
CA GLU A 28 -14.63 -8.57 9.43
C GLU A 28 -13.57 -9.35 10.23
N ALA A 29 -13.74 -10.66 10.35
CA ALA A 29 -12.78 -11.50 11.05
C ALA A 29 -11.41 -11.45 10.38
N THR A 30 -11.37 -11.41 9.05
CA THR A 30 -10.13 -11.28 8.30
C THR A 30 -9.48 -9.93 8.56
N LYS A 31 -10.29 -8.85 8.57
CA LYS A 31 -9.75 -7.51 8.86
C LYS A 31 -9.09 -7.46 10.23
N GLN A 32 -9.74 -8.04 11.22
CA GLN A 32 -9.20 -8.06 12.58
C GLN A 32 -7.94 -8.91 12.68
N ARG A 33 -7.92 -10.05 12.01
CA ARG A 33 -6.74 -10.93 12.01
C ARG A 33 -5.55 -10.24 11.36
N VAL A 34 -5.73 -9.66 10.19
CA VAL A 34 -4.66 -8.97 9.48
C VAL A 34 -4.15 -7.78 10.29
N MET A 35 -5.07 -6.99 10.85
CA MET A 35 -4.68 -5.85 11.67
C MET A 35 -3.87 -6.30 12.89
N GLY A 36 -4.31 -7.36 13.56
CA GLY A 36 -3.60 -7.87 14.74
C GLY A 36 -2.22 -8.40 14.42
N GLU A 37 -2.11 -9.24 13.40
CA GLU A 37 -0.81 -9.81 13.03
C GLU A 37 0.14 -8.76 12.46
N ALA A 38 -0.36 -7.85 11.66
CA ALA A 38 0.46 -6.76 11.13
C ALA A 38 0.92 -5.83 12.24
N THR A 39 0.05 -5.49 13.17
CA THR A 39 0.41 -4.63 14.30
C THR A 39 1.49 -5.27 15.15
N GLN A 40 1.38 -6.57 15.40
CA GLN A 40 2.41 -7.28 16.16
C GLN A 40 3.76 -7.21 15.44
N LEU A 41 3.78 -7.44 14.13
CA LEU A 41 5.01 -7.31 13.33
C LEU A 41 5.56 -5.90 13.41
N ILE A 42 4.70 -4.90 13.28
CA ILE A 42 5.10 -3.49 13.31
C ILE A 42 5.75 -3.16 14.65
N GLU A 43 5.09 -3.52 15.75
CA GLU A 43 5.57 -3.15 17.09
C GLU A 43 6.83 -3.91 17.49
N THR A 44 6.97 -5.17 17.09
CA THR A 44 8.08 -5.99 17.56
C THR A 44 9.26 -6.03 16.61
N VAL A 45 9.09 -5.73 15.34
CA VAL A 45 10.14 -5.83 14.34
C VAL A 45 10.38 -4.50 13.62
N ILE A 46 9.34 -3.93 13.02
CA ILE A 46 9.52 -2.79 12.13
C ILE A 46 9.92 -1.54 12.90
N LYS A 47 9.17 -1.18 13.93
CA LYS A 47 9.49 0.02 14.71
C LYS A 47 10.85 -0.06 15.38
N PRO A 48 11.22 -1.18 16.04
CA PRO A 48 12.55 -1.25 16.66
C PRO A 48 13.70 -1.13 15.67
N GLN A 49 13.50 -1.58 14.41
CA GLN A 49 14.55 -1.52 13.40
C GLN A 49 14.68 -0.15 12.75
N HIS A 50 13.59 0.61 12.65
CA HIS A 50 13.55 1.79 11.78
C HIS A 50 13.28 3.09 12.50
N ILE A 51 12.62 3.07 13.66
CA ILE A 51 12.39 4.29 14.42
C ILE A 51 13.55 4.51 15.36
N GLU A 52 14.24 5.64 15.16
CA GLU A 52 15.41 6.02 15.93
C GLU A 52 15.11 7.30 16.68
N GLN A 53 16.04 7.70 17.53
CA GLN A 53 15.89 8.98 18.21
C GLN A 53 15.86 10.13 17.22
N PRO A 54 15.08 11.19 17.49
CA PRO A 54 15.04 12.32 16.57
C PRO A 54 16.44 12.88 16.34
N PRO A 55 16.79 13.21 15.10
CA PRO A 55 18.08 13.81 14.82
C PRO A 55 18.17 15.19 15.45
N THR A 56 19.38 15.60 15.82
CA THR A 56 19.61 16.95 16.34
C THR A 56 19.54 18.00 15.24
N ASP A 57 19.68 17.58 13.99
CA ASP A 57 19.63 18.47 12.84
C ASP A 57 18.18 18.57 12.35
N ASN A 58 17.66 19.79 12.28
CA ASN A 58 16.28 20.03 11.85
C ASN A 58 16.11 20.07 10.33
N ASP A 59 17.14 19.76 9.55
CA ASP A 59 17.05 19.81 8.10
C ASP A 59 16.46 18.54 7.50
N PHE A 60 16.37 17.45 8.26
CA PHE A 60 15.95 16.16 7.74
C PHE A 60 14.66 15.67 8.37
N ASN A 61 13.83 15.09 7.52
CA ASN A 61 12.64 14.36 7.97
C ASN A 61 13.07 13.07 8.65
N TYR A 62 12.29 12.63 9.63
CA TYR A 62 12.59 11.37 10.31
C TYR A 62 11.32 10.61 10.63
N LEU A 63 11.44 9.28 10.63
CA LEU A 63 10.32 8.37 10.87
C LEU A 63 9.94 8.41 12.35
N VAL A 64 8.65 8.59 12.64
CA VAL A 64 8.14 8.62 14.01
C VAL A 64 7.14 7.52 14.30
N ASP A 65 6.49 6.97 13.29
CA ASP A 65 5.48 5.94 13.51
C ASP A 65 5.29 5.10 12.26
N VAL A 66 4.84 3.88 12.50
CA VAL A 66 4.38 2.97 11.44
C VAL A 66 3.12 2.31 11.97
N TYR A 67 2.10 2.21 11.14
CA TYR A 67 0.87 1.54 11.54
C TYR A 67 0.16 0.96 10.33
N GLY A 68 -0.82 0.10 10.57
CA GLY A 68 -1.62 -0.51 9.52
C GLY A 68 -3.00 0.09 9.44
N LYS A 69 -3.57 0.12 8.24
CA LYS A 69 -4.96 0.52 8.08
C LYS A 69 -5.59 -0.17 6.89
N TRP A 70 -6.88 -0.45 7.01
CA TRP A 70 -7.68 -0.96 5.90
C TRP A 70 -8.31 0.19 5.13
N TYR A 71 -8.35 0.04 3.82
CA TYR A 71 -9.16 0.85 2.94
C TYR A 71 -9.73 -0.07 1.87
N ARG A 72 -11.03 -0.32 1.93
CA ARG A 72 -11.70 -1.26 1.03
C ARG A 72 -11.03 -2.65 1.13
N CYS A 73 -10.58 -3.23 0.01
CA CYS A 73 -9.93 -4.53 0.02
C CYS A 73 -8.42 -4.44 0.20
N TYR A 74 -7.89 -3.26 0.51
CA TYR A 74 -6.44 -3.05 0.66
C TYR A 74 -6.07 -2.83 2.11
N PHE A 75 -5.03 -3.50 2.55
CA PHE A 75 -4.41 -3.23 3.84
C PHE A 75 -3.08 -2.53 3.58
N TYR A 76 -2.92 -1.35 4.16
CA TYR A 76 -1.72 -0.54 3.97
C TYR A 76 -0.85 -0.51 5.20
N PHE A 77 0.46 -0.59 4.97
CA PHE A 77 1.45 -0.21 5.98
C PHE A 77 1.76 1.26 5.74
N VAL A 78 1.56 2.07 6.75
CA VAL A 78 1.67 3.52 6.67
C VAL A 78 2.86 3.97 7.48
N ALA A 79 3.72 4.79 6.86
CA ALA A 79 4.85 5.40 7.53
C ALA A 79 4.54 6.87 7.80
N LYS A 80 4.81 7.32 9.02
CA LYS A 80 4.63 8.71 9.41
C LYS A 80 5.98 9.34 9.70
N TYR A 81 6.24 10.48 9.06
CA TYR A 81 7.48 11.23 9.20
C TYR A 81 7.21 12.60 9.77
N ASN A 82 8.09 13.07 10.65
CA ASN A 82 8.09 14.46 11.07
C ASN A 82 9.01 15.27 10.19
N CYS A 83 8.61 16.51 9.95
CA CYS A 83 9.33 17.47 9.12
C CYS A 83 9.69 18.68 9.97
N PRO A 84 10.81 18.64 10.70
CA PRO A 84 11.14 19.69 11.66
C PRO A 84 11.66 20.97 11.02
N SER A 85 12.02 20.95 9.74
CA SER A 85 12.55 22.14 9.07
C SER A 85 11.51 23.26 9.06
N PRO A 86 11.90 24.49 9.36
CA PRO A 86 10.98 25.63 9.25
C PRO A 86 10.53 25.89 7.81
N ARG A 87 11.22 25.29 6.83
CA ARG A 87 10.84 25.41 5.40
C ARG A 87 9.89 24.33 4.97
N ALA A 88 9.56 23.37 5.83
CA ALA A 88 8.68 22.27 5.47
C ALA A 88 7.28 22.80 5.19
N MET A 89 6.61 22.20 4.19
CA MET A 89 5.25 22.58 3.82
C MET A 89 4.24 22.16 4.87
N ALA A 90 4.58 21.14 5.67
CA ALA A 90 3.75 20.64 6.75
C ALA A 90 4.66 20.08 7.85
N PRO A 91 4.19 20.05 9.11
CA PRO A 91 5.02 19.52 10.21
C PRO A 91 5.21 18.02 10.15
N SER A 92 4.36 17.30 9.44
CA SER A 92 4.46 15.86 9.27
C SER A 92 3.75 15.44 8.01
N PHE A 93 4.05 14.22 7.56
CA PHE A 93 3.31 13.60 6.47
C PHE A 93 3.27 12.09 6.68
N GLU A 94 2.30 11.46 6.03
CA GLU A 94 2.16 10.01 6.03
C GLU A 94 2.14 9.52 4.59
N TYR A 95 2.67 8.31 4.37
CA TYR A 95 2.48 7.67 3.09
C TYR A 95 2.40 6.16 3.24
N ASN A 96 1.62 5.56 2.35
CA ASN A 96 1.45 4.12 2.31
C ASN A 96 2.62 3.53 1.53
N TYR A 97 3.46 2.72 2.17
CA TYR A 97 4.65 2.20 1.50
C TYR A 97 4.54 0.74 1.10
N VAL A 98 3.63 0.01 1.69
CA VAL A 98 3.34 -1.40 1.37
C VAL A 98 1.84 -1.59 1.40
N ARG A 99 1.32 -2.41 0.50
CA ARG A 99 -0.10 -2.77 0.54
C ARG A 99 -0.28 -4.26 0.27
N LEU A 100 -1.28 -4.82 0.92
CA LEU A 100 -1.78 -6.16 0.65
C LEU A 100 -3.18 -6.03 0.09
N GLU A 101 -3.42 -6.58 -1.08
CA GLU A 101 -4.76 -6.61 -1.66
C GLU A 101 -5.40 -7.95 -1.34
N TYR A 102 -6.54 -7.92 -0.63
CA TYR A 102 -7.28 -9.14 -0.33
C TYR A 102 -7.89 -9.68 -1.62
N VAL A 103 -7.58 -10.94 -1.95
CA VAL A 103 -8.12 -11.61 -3.12
C VAL A 103 -9.13 -12.66 -2.72
N ASP A 104 -8.78 -13.47 -1.76
CA ASP A 104 -9.61 -14.56 -1.24
C ASP A 104 -9.08 -14.93 0.14
N GLU A 105 -9.69 -15.92 0.77
CA GLU A 105 -9.25 -16.37 2.10
C GLU A 105 -7.78 -16.75 2.05
N ASP A 106 -6.99 -16.08 2.90
CA ASP A 106 -5.55 -16.23 3.01
C ASP A 106 -4.80 -16.10 1.67
N GLN A 107 -5.34 -15.28 0.77
CA GLN A 107 -4.70 -14.99 -0.51
C GLN A 107 -4.67 -13.49 -0.71
N TYR A 108 -3.45 -12.95 -0.86
CA TYR A 108 -3.22 -11.51 -0.98
C TYR A 108 -2.22 -11.24 -2.08
N ASN A 109 -2.40 -10.12 -2.78
CA ASN A 109 -1.39 -9.61 -3.69
C ASN A 109 -0.57 -8.57 -2.95
N PHE A 110 0.74 -8.71 -3.03
CA PHE A 110 1.67 -7.81 -2.34
C PHE A 110 2.19 -6.75 -3.30
N ALA A 111 2.22 -5.50 -2.87
CA ALA A 111 2.81 -4.41 -3.64
C ALA A 111 3.58 -3.47 -2.71
N TYR A 112 4.60 -2.85 -3.24
CA TYR A 112 5.32 -1.80 -2.54
C TYR A 112 5.28 -0.51 -3.36
N ARG A 113 5.46 0.61 -2.69
CA ARG A 113 5.42 1.92 -3.34
C ARG A 113 6.83 2.38 -3.67
N ARG A 114 7.03 2.73 -4.92
CA ARG A 114 8.34 3.22 -5.37
C ARG A 114 8.48 4.71 -5.07
N TYR A 115 9.71 5.20 -5.18
CA TYR A 115 10.00 6.62 -4.96
C TYR A 115 9.22 7.56 -5.88
N ASN A 116 8.75 7.05 -7.02
CA ASN A 116 7.95 7.83 -7.97
C ASN A 116 6.46 7.70 -7.70
N ASP A 117 6.07 7.24 -6.51
CA ASP A 117 4.69 7.06 -6.07
C ASP A 117 3.91 6.00 -6.85
N GLN A 118 4.59 5.16 -7.59
CA GLN A 118 3.94 4.05 -8.30
C GLN A 118 3.99 2.78 -7.47
N TRP A 119 2.88 2.04 -7.49
CA TRP A 119 2.81 0.73 -6.86
C TRP A 119 3.40 -0.32 -7.79
N VAL A 120 4.24 -1.19 -7.21
CA VAL A 120 4.83 -2.31 -7.94
C VAL A 120 4.38 -3.59 -7.27
N GLU A 121 3.63 -4.42 -8.01
CA GLU A 121 3.16 -5.70 -7.49
C GLU A 121 4.25 -6.74 -7.66
N THR A 122 4.63 -7.39 -6.58
CA THR A 122 5.73 -8.35 -6.57
C THR A 122 5.32 -9.73 -6.09
N GLY A 123 4.10 -9.91 -5.62
CA GLY A 123 3.61 -11.20 -5.17
C GLY A 123 2.13 -11.32 -5.39
N TYR A 124 1.71 -12.46 -5.90
CA TYR A 124 0.31 -12.73 -6.19
C TYR A 124 -0.17 -13.94 -5.40
N GLU A 125 -1.38 -13.84 -4.86
CA GLU A 125 -2.08 -14.94 -4.18
C GLU A 125 -1.21 -15.59 -3.08
N ARG A 126 -0.51 -14.77 -2.34
CA ARG A 126 0.33 -15.23 -1.23
C ARG A 126 -0.45 -15.25 0.06
N SER A 127 -0.04 -16.13 0.98
CA SER A 127 -0.64 -16.18 2.30
C SER A 127 -0.32 -14.91 3.10
N LEU A 128 -1.09 -14.66 4.14
CA LEU A 128 -0.81 -13.52 5.03
C LEU A 128 0.59 -13.64 5.63
N ALA A 129 0.97 -14.83 6.07
CA ALA A 129 2.28 -15.05 6.67
C ALA A 129 3.41 -14.70 5.69
N GLU A 130 3.28 -15.10 4.43
CA GLU A 130 4.25 -14.75 3.40
C GLU A 130 4.32 -13.26 3.16
N CYS A 131 3.15 -12.61 3.08
CA CYS A 131 3.09 -11.16 2.87
C CYS A 131 3.74 -10.39 4.01
N LEU A 132 3.47 -10.80 5.25
CA LEU A 132 4.07 -10.13 6.42
C LEU A 132 5.58 -10.33 6.45
N ASN A 133 6.05 -11.52 6.08
CA ASN A 133 7.48 -11.78 6.01
C ASN A 133 8.14 -10.88 4.96
N ILE A 134 7.51 -10.72 3.81
CA ILE A 134 8.03 -9.83 2.76
C ILE A 134 8.00 -8.38 3.25
N ALA A 135 6.90 -7.96 3.88
CA ALA A 135 6.75 -6.59 4.36
C ALA A 135 7.84 -6.22 5.37
N SER A 136 8.29 -7.17 6.18
CA SER A 136 9.32 -6.91 7.18
C SER A 136 10.67 -6.54 6.56
N SER A 137 10.89 -6.86 5.29
CA SER A 137 12.13 -6.54 4.60
C SER A 137 12.07 -5.24 3.79
N TYR A 138 10.91 -4.61 3.71
CA TYR A 138 10.78 -3.31 3.04
C TYR A 138 10.89 -2.18 4.06
N PRO A 139 11.76 -1.21 3.84
CA PRO A 139 11.87 -0.07 4.77
C PRO A 139 10.67 0.86 4.62
N PRO A 140 10.20 1.38 5.75
CA PRO A 140 9.13 2.38 5.73
C PRO A 140 9.53 3.69 5.09
#